data_7411df0b5ece38fb047c4909c3a8a9a1
#
_entry.id   7411df0b5ece38fb047c4909c3a8a9a1
#
_cell.length_a   1.000
_cell.length_b   1.000
_cell.length_c   1.000
_cell.angle_alpha   90.00
_cell.angle_beta   90.00
_cell.angle_gamma   90.00
#
_symmetry.space_group_name_H-M   'P 1'
#
loop_
_entity.id
_entity.type
_entity.pdbx_description
1 polymer ?
#
loop_
_entity_poly.entity_id
_entity_poly.type
_entity_poly.pdbx_seq_one_letter_code
_entity_poly.pdbx_strand_id
1 'polypeptide(L)'
;VANGAMSKAQAAKLKKVYDLALKNGAPVVGIYDSLGGKLKEGNELLNAYGTVLHAASTLSGVVPQISVVLSDCLGTSAITASSADFVIKAKDAKISVQTSDDEGCDCSVAIIADDEEDAISKAKDLILYMPSNNLSTAPCAEEFGPDPEGKCIVCKTLDAGSDVKLYDHIGETAKVGFARLQGEVVGVVQTKGGKIQKPDGKKITKLV
;
A
#
# COMPACT_ATOMS: atom_id res chain seq x y z
N VAL A 1 11.37 -20.33 2.19
CA VAL A 1 11.23 -21.74 1.76
C VAL A 1 10.49 -21.77 0.43
N ALA A 2 10.97 -22.56 -0.55
CA ALA A 2 10.37 -22.68 -1.88
C ALA A 2 10.15 -21.33 -2.60
N ASN A 3 11.11 -20.40 -2.48
CA ASN A 3 11.07 -19.05 -3.08
C ASN A 3 9.76 -18.29 -2.80
N GLY A 4 9.30 -18.33 -1.55
CA GLY A 4 8.07 -17.68 -1.13
C GLY A 4 6.77 -18.25 -1.70
N ALA A 5 6.83 -19.39 -2.40
CA ALA A 5 5.66 -19.95 -3.07
C ALA A 5 4.55 -20.36 -2.07
N MET A 6 3.35 -19.85 -2.31
CA MET A 6 2.16 -20.12 -1.51
C MET A 6 1.85 -21.61 -1.46
N SER A 7 1.47 -22.11 -0.29
CA SER A 7 0.98 -23.47 -0.07
C SER A 7 -0.29 -23.46 0.79
N LYS A 8 -1.04 -24.54 0.79
CA LYS A 8 -2.23 -24.73 1.64
C LYS A 8 -1.92 -24.45 3.13
N ALA A 9 -0.79 -24.96 3.63
CA ALA A 9 -0.39 -24.75 5.01
C ALA A 9 -0.07 -23.29 5.34
N GLN A 10 0.54 -22.57 4.40
CA GLN A 10 0.82 -21.13 4.53
C GLN A 10 -0.48 -20.33 4.50
N ALA A 11 -1.39 -20.61 3.57
CA ALA A 11 -2.68 -19.96 3.48
C ALA A 11 -3.49 -20.08 4.78
N ALA A 12 -3.49 -21.27 5.40
CA ALA A 12 -4.16 -21.48 6.68
C ALA A 12 -3.55 -20.64 7.82
N LYS A 13 -2.23 -20.40 7.79
CA LYS A 13 -1.57 -19.49 8.74
C LYS A 13 -1.93 -18.03 8.46
N LEU A 14 -1.90 -17.60 7.20
CA LEU A 14 -2.27 -16.25 6.81
C LEU A 14 -3.72 -15.94 7.19
N LYS A 15 -4.64 -16.88 6.91
CA LYS A 15 -6.04 -16.71 7.35
C LYS A 15 -6.16 -16.46 8.85
N LYS A 16 -5.41 -17.19 9.68
CA LYS A 16 -5.42 -16.95 11.15
C LYS A 16 -4.92 -15.55 11.51
N VAL A 17 -3.93 -15.04 10.80
CA VAL A 17 -3.42 -13.67 11.03
C VAL A 17 -4.50 -12.64 10.66
N TYR A 18 -5.15 -12.80 9.51
CA TYR A 18 -6.26 -11.93 9.11
C TYR A 18 -7.44 -11.99 10.10
N ASP A 19 -7.84 -13.20 10.52
CA ASP A 19 -8.89 -13.37 11.54
C ASP A 19 -8.53 -12.69 12.87
N LEU A 20 -7.24 -12.71 13.26
CA LEU A 20 -6.74 -12.06 14.45
C LEU A 20 -6.74 -10.53 14.31
N ALA A 21 -6.31 -10.02 13.16
CA ALA A 21 -6.33 -8.59 12.85
C ALA A 21 -7.77 -8.04 12.90
N LEU A 22 -8.72 -8.78 12.32
CA LEU A 22 -10.14 -8.42 12.36
C LEU A 22 -10.67 -8.33 13.80
N LYS A 23 -10.33 -9.32 14.64
CA LYS A 23 -10.77 -9.35 16.05
C LYS A 23 -10.18 -8.23 16.89
N ASN A 24 -8.93 -7.88 16.63
CA ASN A 24 -8.21 -6.86 17.41
C ASN A 24 -8.37 -5.45 16.82
N GLY A 25 -8.93 -5.31 15.62
CA GLY A 25 -8.98 -4.03 14.91
C GLY A 25 -7.58 -3.47 14.64
N ALA A 26 -6.64 -4.31 14.20
CA ALA A 26 -5.25 -3.94 13.98
C ALA A 26 -4.91 -3.89 12.49
N PRO A 27 -4.13 -2.89 12.02
CA PRO A 27 -3.65 -2.83 10.64
C PRO A 27 -2.88 -4.09 10.25
N VAL A 28 -2.93 -4.44 8.96
CA VAL A 28 -2.18 -5.57 8.40
C VAL A 28 -1.11 -5.06 7.45
N VAL A 29 0.13 -5.47 7.68
CA VAL A 29 1.24 -5.25 6.75
C VAL A 29 1.67 -6.59 6.18
N GLY A 30 1.48 -6.78 4.89
CA GLY A 30 1.94 -7.94 4.15
C GLY A 30 3.29 -7.65 3.48
N ILE A 31 4.31 -8.46 3.74
CA ILE A 31 5.61 -8.38 3.07
C ILE A 31 5.68 -9.50 2.03
N TYR A 32 5.94 -9.13 0.78
CA TYR A 32 5.90 -10.03 -0.36
C TYR A 32 7.28 -10.16 -1.01
N ASP A 33 7.70 -11.42 -1.13
CA ASP A 33 8.78 -11.93 -1.94
C ASP A 33 8.35 -13.33 -2.38
N SER A 34 7.70 -13.46 -3.55
CA SER A 34 7.00 -14.69 -3.91
C SER A 34 6.95 -14.93 -5.41
N LEU A 35 7.52 -16.01 -5.85
CA LEU A 35 7.41 -16.47 -7.24
C LEU A 35 6.09 -17.19 -7.55
N GLY A 36 5.03 -16.93 -6.77
CA GLY A 36 3.69 -17.48 -7.02
C GLY A 36 3.33 -18.65 -6.09
N GLY A 37 2.80 -19.74 -6.62
CA GLY A 37 2.27 -20.84 -5.83
C GLY A 37 2.95 -22.18 -6.09
N LYS A 38 2.86 -23.09 -5.12
CA LYS A 38 3.33 -24.46 -5.25
C LYS A 38 2.43 -25.27 -6.17
N LEU A 39 2.73 -25.29 -7.47
CA LEU A 39 1.92 -25.96 -8.51
C LEU A 39 1.69 -27.45 -8.23
N LYS A 40 2.59 -28.10 -7.47
CA LYS A 40 2.45 -29.51 -7.06
C LYS A 40 1.21 -29.78 -6.19
N GLU A 41 0.62 -28.74 -5.56
CA GLU A 41 -0.58 -28.87 -4.74
C GLU A 41 -1.88 -28.82 -5.57
N GLY A 42 -1.80 -28.56 -6.89
CA GLY A 42 -2.93 -28.61 -7.81
C GLY A 42 -4.11 -27.73 -7.37
N ASN A 43 -5.32 -28.31 -7.35
CA ASN A 43 -6.55 -27.59 -7.00
C ASN A 43 -6.57 -27.08 -5.55
N GLU A 44 -5.80 -27.70 -4.64
CA GLU A 44 -5.69 -27.23 -3.26
C GLU A 44 -4.99 -25.86 -3.17
N LEU A 45 -4.08 -25.57 -4.11
CA LEU A 45 -3.45 -24.26 -4.21
C LEU A 45 -4.46 -23.15 -4.57
N LEU A 46 -5.37 -23.43 -5.52
CA LEU A 46 -6.42 -22.45 -5.88
C LEU A 46 -7.33 -22.17 -4.69
N ASN A 47 -7.70 -23.21 -3.97
CA ASN A 47 -8.50 -23.08 -2.75
C ASN A 47 -7.77 -22.30 -1.64
N ALA A 48 -6.45 -22.50 -1.53
CA ALA A 48 -5.59 -21.76 -0.62
C ALA A 48 -5.59 -20.23 -0.93
N TYR A 49 -5.41 -19.88 -2.18
CA TYR A 49 -5.49 -18.48 -2.61
C TYR A 49 -6.87 -17.88 -2.40
N GLY A 50 -7.94 -18.61 -2.74
CA GLY A 50 -9.31 -18.17 -2.49
C GLY A 50 -9.57 -17.89 -1.01
N THR A 51 -9.01 -18.73 -0.12
CA THR A 51 -9.11 -18.53 1.33
C THR A 51 -8.42 -17.26 1.79
N VAL A 52 -7.21 -16.96 1.28
CA VAL A 52 -6.45 -15.75 1.64
C VAL A 52 -7.14 -14.50 1.10
N LEU A 53 -7.55 -14.51 -0.17
CA LEU A 53 -8.24 -13.38 -0.80
C LEU A 53 -9.57 -13.06 -0.10
N HIS A 54 -10.33 -14.10 0.25
CA HIS A 54 -11.57 -13.91 1.02
C HIS A 54 -11.29 -13.30 2.40
N ALA A 55 -10.28 -13.81 3.12
CA ALA A 55 -9.91 -13.24 4.41
C ALA A 55 -9.45 -11.78 4.29
N ALA A 56 -8.63 -11.44 3.29
CA ALA A 56 -8.21 -10.07 3.03
C ALA A 56 -9.39 -9.15 2.67
N SER A 57 -10.34 -9.64 1.85
CA SER A 57 -11.50 -8.84 1.46
C SER A 57 -12.45 -8.54 2.63
N THR A 58 -12.54 -9.42 3.63
CA THR A 58 -13.34 -9.16 4.84
C THR A 58 -12.76 -8.07 5.73
N LEU A 59 -11.47 -7.75 5.59
CA LEU A 59 -10.81 -6.66 6.31
C LEU A 59 -10.92 -5.31 5.59
N SER A 60 -11.29 -5.32 4.32
CA SER A 60 -11.42 -4.09 3.53
C SER A 60 -12.43 -3.14 4.16
N GLY A 61 -12.03 -1.89 4.38
CA GLY A 61 -12.82 -0.87 5.07
C GLY A 61 -12.97 -1.07 6.59
N VAL A 62 -12.35 -2.11 7.17
CA VAL A 62 -12.36 -2.36 8.62
C VAL A 62 -11.01 -2.01 9.23
N VAL A 63 -9.93 -2.52 8.69
CA VAL A 63 -8.56 -2.19 9.10
C VAL A 63 -7.70 -1.86 7.88
N PRO A 64 -6.74 -0.93 8.00
CA PRO A 64 -5.81 -0.64 6.91
C PRO A 64 -4.97 -1.85 6.52
N GLN A 65 -4.80 -2.05 5.23
CA GLN A 65 -3.98 -3.10 4.65
C GLN A 65 -2.88 -2.47 3.78
N ILE A 66 -1.62 -2.75 4.12
CA ILE A 66 -0.45 -2.27 3.38
C ILE A 66 0.31 -3.47 2.84
N SER A 67 0.58 -3.49 1.55
CA SER A 67 1.45 -4.48 0.91
C SER A 67 2.82 -3.87 0.62
N VAL A 68 3.87 -4.54 1.07
CA VAL A 68 5.27 -4.16 0.81
C VAL A 68 5.88 -5.24 -0.05
N VAL A 69 6.21 -4.90 -1.29
CA VAL A 69 6.80 -5.83 -2.27
C VAL A 69 8.28 -5.54 -2.34
N LEU A 70 9.09 -6.44 -1.77
CA LEU A 70 10.54 -6.27 -1.67
C LEU A 70 11.27 -6.80 -2.91
N SER A 71 10.76 -7.90 -3.48
CA SER A 71 11.32 -8.58 -4.64
C SER A 71 10.19 -8.95 -5.60
N ASP A 72 10.40 -9.95 -6.44
CA ASP A 72 9.36 -10.40 -7.37
C ASP A 72 8.11 -10.88 -6.65
N CYS A 73 6.96 -10.44 -7.13
CA CYS A 73 5.65 -10.89 -6.67
C CYS A 73 4.82 -11.28 -7.89
N LEU A 74 4.74 -12.60 -8.14
CA LEU A 74 4.20 -13.14 -9.38
C LEU A 74 2.90 -13.91 -9.18
N GLY A 75 2.10 -13.98 -10.26
CA GLY A 75 0.88 -14.77 -10.31
C GLY A 75 -0.18 -14.29 -9.31
N THR A 76 -0.84 -15.22 -8.63
CA THR A 76 -1.93 -14.89 -7.69
C THR A 76 -1.43 -14.13 -6.45
N SER A 77 -0.14 -14.24 -6.10
CA SER A 77 0.47 -13.43 -5.04
C SER A 77 0.45 -11.95 -5.40
N ALA A 78 0.66 -11.61 -6.68
CA ALA A 78 0.55 -10.23 -7.17
C ALA A 78 -0.88 -9.69 -7.03
N ILE A 79 -1.90 -10.53 -7.28
CA ILE A 79 -3.31 -10.15 -7.07
C ILE A 79 -3.56 -9.84 -5.60
N THR A 80 -3.07 -10.71 -4.71
CA THR A 80 -3.24 -10.53 -3.26
C THR A 80 -2.54 -9.25 -2.79
N ALA A 81 -1.30 -9.02 -3.23
CA ALA A 81 -0.55 -7.81 -2.88
C ALA A 81 -1.25 -6.54 -3.41
N SER A 82 -1.76 -6.58 -4.65
CA SER A 82 -2.43 -5.42 -5.28
C SER A 82 -3.84 -5.14 -4.72
N SER A 83 -4.41 -6.05 -3.93
CA SER A 83 -5.73 -5.87 -3.30
C SER A 83 -5.69 -5.09 -1.98
N ALA A 84 -4.51 -4.77 -1.47
CA ALA A 84 -4.35 -3.93 -0.29
C ALA A 84 -4.71 -2.46 -0.59
N ASP A 85 -4.99 -1.69 0.45
CA ASP A 85 -5.31 -0.25 0.33
C ASP A 85 -4.12 0.53 -0.22
N PHE A 86 -2.90 0.18 0.22
CA PHE A 86 -1.66 0.78 -0.29
C PHE A 86 -0.63 -0.29 -0.61
N VAL A 87 0.03 -0.11 -1.75
CA VAL A 87 1.11 -0.98 -2.20
C VAL A 87 2.40 -0.16 -2.27
N ILE A 88 3.41 -0.60 -1.56
CA ILE A 88 4.76 -0.05 -1.59
C ILE A 88 5.64 -1.07 -2.28
N LYS A 89 6.43 -0.64 -3.25
CA LYS A 89 7.27 -1.53 -4.05
C LYS A 89 8.71 -1.03 -4.01
N ALA A 90 9.68 -1.91 -3.76
CA ALA A 90 11.08 -1.62 -4.02
C ALA A 90 11.30 -1.41 -5.54
N LYS A 91 12.20 -0.51 -5.92
CA LYS A 91 12.41 -0.09 -7.31
C LYS A 91 12.63 -1.24 -8.27
N ASP A 92 13.44 -2.21 -7.85
CA ASP A 92 13.80 -3.36 -8.68
C ASP A 92 12.81 -4.53 -8.56
N ALA A 93 11.82 -4.45 -7.66
CA ALA A 93 10.80 -5.46 -7.48
C ALA A 93 9.81 -5.44 -8.66
N LYS A 94 9.23 -6.60 -8.96
CA LYS A 94 8.27 -6.79 -10.05
C LYS A 94 6.95 -7.31 -9.51
N ILE A 95 5.85 -6.67 -9.92
CA ILE A 95 4.49 -7.16 -9.63
C ILE A 95 3.85 -7.55 -10.97
N SER A 96 3.63 -8.84 -11.19
CA SER A 96 3.02 -9.33 -12.42
C SER A 96 2.11 -10.53 -12.16
N VAL A 97 0.93 -10.51 -12.78
CA VAL A 97 0.00 -11.67 -12.75
C VAL A 97 0.42 -12.73 -13.76
N GLN A 98 1.09 -12.34 -14.83
CA GLN A 98 1.62 -13.24 -15.85
C GLN A 98 3.07 -13.64 -15.53
N THR A 99 3.59 -14.60 -16.27
CA THR A 99 4.96 -15.08 -16.11
C THR A 99 6.00 -14.08 -16.61
N SER A 100 7.25 -14.36 -16.38
CA SER A 100 8.48 -13.57 -16.43
C SER A 100 8.68 -12.53 -17.54
N ASP A 101 7.96 -12.60 -18.65
CA ASP A 101 8.19 -11.73 -19.82
C ASP A 101 7.29 -10.48 -19.85
N ASP A 102 6.37 -10.36 -18.90
CA ASP A 102 5.54 -9.17 -18.74
C ASP A 102 6.27 -8.12 -17.90
N GLU A 103 6.36 -6.88 -18.38
CA GLU A 103 7.03 -5.78 -17.65
C GLU A 103 6.34 -5.45 -16.32
N GLY A 104 5.18 -6.03 -16.06
CA GLY A 104 4.37 -5.75 -14.87
C GLY A 104 3.62 -4.42 -14.99
N CYS A 105 2.78 -4.12 -14.01
CA CYS A 105 2.05 -2.85 -13.94
C CYS A 105 2.16 -2.22 -12.57
N ASP A 106 2.74 -1.04 -12.51
CA ASP A 106 2.82 -0.24 -11.28
C ASP A 106 1.55 0.59 -11.02
N CYS A 107 0.46 0.29 -11.74
CA CYS A 107 -0.80 1.05 -11.63
C CYS A 107 -1.41 1.03 -10.22
N SER A 108 -1.17 -0.03 -9.44
CA SER A 108 -1.64 -0.17 -8.05
C SER A 108 -0.64 0.33 -7.02
N VAL A 109 0.61 0.59 -7.43
CA VAL A 109 1.69 0.97 -6.52
C VAL A 109 1.47 2.39 -6.04
N ALA A 110 1.40 2.58 -4.73
CA ALA A 110 1.25 3.89 -4.11
C ALA A 110 2.61 4.60 -3.94
N ILE A 111 3.64 3.84 -3.56
CA ILE A 111 4.98 4.36 -3.33
C ILE A 111 6.01 3.43 -3.98
N ILE A 112 6.93 3.98 -4.74
CA ILE A 112 8.14 3.29 -5.21
C ILE A 112 9.27 3.69 -4.26
N ALA A 113 9.88 2.70 -3.64
CA ALA A 113 11.01 2.85 -2.73
C ALA A 113 12.33 2.61 -3.46
N ASP A 114 13.41 3.19 -2.98
CA ASP A 114 14.73 3.06 -3.62
C ASP A 114 15.29 1.64 -3.45
N ASP A 115 15.05 1.02 -2.29
CA ASP A 115 15.46 -0.35 -1.97
C ASP A 115 14.47 -1.02 -1.00
N GLU A 116 14.82 -2.23 -0.52
CA GLU A 116 14.00 -3.01 0.41
C GLU A 116 13.87 -2.35 1.79
N GLU A 117 14.96 -1.75 2.30
CA GLU A 117 14.98 -1.09 3.61
C GLU A 117 14.13 0.18 3.59
N ASP A 118 14.24 0.97 2.54
CA ASP A 118 13.44 2.16 2.30
C ASP A 118 11.94 1.80 2.15
N ALA A 119 11.62 0.68 1.48
CA ALA A 119 10.24 0.21 1.37
C ALA A 119 9.62 -0.11 2.73
N ILE A 120 10.38 -0.75 3.62
CA ILE A 120 9.94 -1.05 4.99
C ILE A 120 9.82 0.25 5.81
N SER A 121 10.75 1.19 5.66
CA SER A 121 10.70 2.50 6.33
C SER A 121 9.46 3.28 5.92
N LYS A 122 9.19 3.39 4.62
CA LYS A 122 7.99 4.05 4.08
C LYS A 122 6.69 3.40 4.55
N ALA A 123 6.68 2.08 4.73
CA ALA A 123 5.51 1.40 5.28
C ALA A 123 5.28 1.75 6.76
N LYS A 124 6.34 1.88 7.56
CA LYS A 124 6.26 2.33 8.96
C LYS A 124 5.75 3.77 9.04
N ASP A 125 6.28 4.64 8.18
CA ASP A 125 5.86 6.04 8.13
C ASP A 125 4.39 6.15 7.72
N LEU A 126 3.95 5.38 6.70
CA LEU A 126 2.58 5.41 6.22
C LEU A 126 1.57 4.96 7.29
N ILE A 127 1.91 3.97 8.13
CA ILE A 127 1.05 3.52 9.24
C ILE A 127 0.77 4.65 10.23
N LEU A 128 1.71 5.57 10.44
CA LEU A 128 1.53 6.70 11.37
C LEU A 128 0.46 7.71 10.90
N TYR A 129 0.02 7.61 9.66
CA TYR A 129 -1.04 8.44 9.08
C TYR A 129 -2.40 7.73 9.04
N MET A 130 -2.47 6.47 9.48
CA MET A 130 -3.70 5.69 9.39
C MET A 130 -4.31 5.41 10.75
N PRO A 131 -5.65 5.38 10.83
CA PRO A 131 -6.32 4.88 12.03
C PRO A 131 -6.01 3.38 12.20
N SER A 132 -6.07 2.87 13.43
CA SER A 132 -5.92 1.43 13.67
C SER A 132 -7.05 0.61 13.03
N ASN A 133 -8.25 1.18 12.99
CA ASN A 133 -9.44 0.56 12.39
C ASN A 133 -10.51 1.64 12.11
N ASN A 134 -11.60 1.26 11.49
CA ASN A 134 -12.70 2.16 11.10
C ASN A 134 -13.49 2.78 12.27
N LEU A 135 -13.24 2.36 13.49
CA LEU A 135 -13.82 2.95 14.71
C LEU A 135 -12.86 3.90 15.44
N SER A 136 -11.62 3.96 14.99
CA SER A 136 -10.56 4.79 15.58
C SER A 136 -10.31 6.02 14.72
N THR A 137 -9.87 7.11 15.35
CA THR A 137 -9.32 8.28 14.65
C THR A 137 -7.87 8.04 14.24
N ALA A 138 -7.39 8.74 13.23
CA ALA A 138 -5.97 8.75 12.89
C ALA A 138 -5.14 9.31 14.05
N PRO A 139 -3.88 8.87 14.23
CA PRO A 139 -3.02 9.36 15.28
C PRO A 139 -2.71 10.86 15.10
N CYS A 140 -2.93 11.66 16.14
CA CYS A 140 -2.54 13.06 16.16
C CYS A 140 -1.05 13.18 16.56
N ALA A 141 -0.31 14.11 15.96
CA ALA A 141 1.06 14.42 16.37
C ALA A 141 1.04 15.38 17.58
N GLU A 142 1.94 15.14 18.55
CA GLU A 142 2.08 16.01 19.73
C GLU A 142 2.84 17.30 19.38
N GLU A 143 3.83 17.22 18.49
CA GLU A 143 4.58 18.36 17.98
C GLU A 143 4.15 18.68 16.55
N PHE A 144 3.72 19.91 16.31
CA PHE A 144 3.29 20.36 14.99
C PHE A 144 3.56 21.86 14.81
N GLY A 145 3.67 22.26 13.58
CA GLY A 145 3.82 23.66 13.22
C GLY A 145 4.04 23.83 11.72
N PRO A 146 3.66 25.00 11.15
CA PRO A 146 3.75 25.23 9.72
C PRO A 146 5.21 25.21 9.25
N ASP A 147 5.41 24.78 8.01
CA ASP A 147 6.72 24.83 7.36
C ASP A 147 7.01 26.24 6.83
N PRO A 148 7.87 27.03 7.50
CA PRO A 148 8.18 28.40 7.08
C PRO A 148 8.97 28.45 5.76
N GLU A 149 9.67 27.36 5.41
CA GLU A 149 10.47 27.25 4.18
C GLU A 149 9.69 26.60 3.02
N GLY A 150 8.43 26.27 3.24
CA GLY A 150 7.56 25.66 2.25
C GLY A 150 7.51 26.46 0.94
N LYS A 151 7.71 25.77 -0.19
CA LYS A 151 7.81 26.41 -1.53
C LYS A 151 6.47 26.86 -2.11
N CYS A 152 5.36 26.44 -1.54
CA CYS A 152 4.01 26.77 -2.01
C CYS A 152 3.08 27.11 -0.85
N ILE A 153 1.92 27.72 -1.14
CA ILE A 153 0.94 28.10 -0.10
C ILE A 153 0.48 26.87 0.68
N VAL A 154 0.19 25.75 0.00
CA VAL A 154 -0.22 24.50 0.65
C VAL A 154 0.89 23.99 1.55
N CYS A 155 2.15 23.98 1.06
CA CYS A 155 3.30 23.52 1.85
C CYS A 155 3.51 24.37 3.12
N LYS A 156 3.25 25.67 3.05
CA LYS A 156 3.36 26.59 4.21
C LYS A 156 2.22 26.44 5.23
N THR A 157 1.12 25.81 4.81
CA THR A 157 -0.04 25.60 5.69
C THR A 157 0.04 24.27 6.44
N LEU A 158 0.73 23.29 5.84
CA LEU A 158 0.91 21.95 6.42
C LEU A 158 2.03 21.95 7.46
N ASP A 159 1.99 20.97 8.34
CA ASP A 159 3.04 20.78 9.36
C ASP A 159 4.36 20.36 8.70
N ALA A 160 5.46 20.93 9.19
CA ALA A 160 6.79 20.71 8.62
C ALA A 160 7.17 19.22 8.62
N GLY A 161 7.64 18.73 7.47
CA GLY A 161 8.11 17.35 7.32
C GLY A 161 7.00 16.28 7.34
N SER A 162 5.73 16.66 7.32
CA SER A 162 4.61 15.72 7.37
C SER A 162 4.10 15.23 6.01
N ASP A 163 4.72 15.64 4.91
CA ASP A 163 4.26 15.35 3.53
C ASP A 163 4.63 13.93 3.10
N VAL A 164 3.63 13.05 2.97
CA VAL A 164 3.77 11.70 2.40
C VAL A 164 3.13 11.66 1.02
N LYS A 165 3.96 11.61 -0.01
CA LYS A 165 3.51 11.59 -1.41
C LYS A 165 3.09 10.19 -1.83
N LEU A 166 1.95 10.11 -2.52
CA LEU A 166 1.42 8.87 -3.07
C LEU A 166 1.30 8.98 -4.59
N TYR A 167 1.55 7.87 -5.28
CA TYR A 167 1.39 7.76 -6.74
C TYR A 167 2.20 8.80 -7.55
N ASP A 168 3.37 9.20 -7.06
CA ASP A 168 4.17 10.28 -7.67
C ASP A 168 4.69 9.92 -9.08
N HIS A 169 4.80 8.62 -9.37
CA HIS A 169 5.17 8.06 -10.68
C HIS A 169 4.01 8.09 -11.70
N ILE A 170 2.77 8.43 -11.28
CA ILE A 170 1.59 8.48 -12.15
C ILE A 170 1.20 9.93 -12.40
N GLY A 171 1.25 10.39 -13.66
CA GLY A 171 0.87 11.75 -14.04
C GLY A 171 1.77 12.85 -13.45
N GLU A 172 1.65 14.06 -13.98
CA GLU A 172 2.55 15.18 -13.62
C GLU A 172 1.82 16.42 -13.11
N THR A 173 0.51 16.52 -13.35
CA THR A 173 -0.27 17.73 -13.09
C THR A 173 -0.97 17.75 -11.73
N ALA A 174 -1.12 16.58 -11.11
CA ALA A 174 -1.64 16.46 -9.74
C ALA A 174 -0.60 15.84 -8.81
N LYS A 175 -0.61 16.24 -7.56
CA LYS A 175 0.07 15.59 -6.44
C LYS A 175 -0.98 15.16 -5.44
N VAL A 176 -0.85 13.95 -4.94
CA VAL A 176 -1.76 13.41 -3.93
C VAL A 176 -0.95 12.77 -2.81
N GLY A 177 -1.49 12.78 -1.60
CA GLY A 177 -0.80 12.19 -0.47
C GLY A 177 -1.48 12.50 0.85
N PHE A 178 -0.80 12.16 1.92
CA PHE A 178 -1.17 12.54 3.26
C PHE A 178 -0.21 13.60 3.80
N ALA A 179 -0.72 14.42 4.68
CA ALA A 179 0.08 15.36 5.46
C ALA A 179 -0.60 15.60 6.81
N ARG A 180 0.00 16.44 7.64
CA ARG A 180 -0.63 16.88 8.87
C ARG A 180 -0.93 18.39 8.81
N LEU A 181 -2.03 18.74 9.43
CA LEU A 181 -2.46 20.10 9.65
C LEU A 181 -2.81 20.28 11.13
N GLN A 182 -1.99 21.03 11.86
CA GLN A 182 -2.12 21.16 13.31
C GLN A 182 -2.13 19.81 14.06
N GLY A 183 -1.25 18.89 13.63
CA GLY A 183 -1.14 17.54 14.18
C GLY A 183 -2.11 16.51 13.60
N GLU A 184 -3.24 16.93 13.05
CA GLU A 184 -4.26 16.04 12.48
C GLU A 184 -3.90 15.59 11.07
N VAL A 185 -4.18 14.33 10.75
CA VAL A 185 -3.93 13.78 9.42
C VAL A 185 -4.96 14.29 8.42
N VAL A 186 -4.48 14.78 7.29
CA VAL A 186 -5.31 15.26 6.18
C VAL A 186 -4.88 14.64 4.85
N GLY A 187 -5.84 14.30 4.00
CA GLY A 187 -5.59 13.98 2.59
C GLY A 187 -5.32 15.26 1.80
N VAL A 188 -4.24 15.27 1.02
CA VAL A 188 -3.84 16.43 0.22
C VAL A 188 -3.97 16.10 -1.25
N VAL A 189 -4.72 16.91 -1.97
CA VAL A 189 -4.79 16.90 -3.44
C VAL A 189 -4.39 18.29 -3.93
N GLN A 190 -3.25 18.36 -4.59
CA GLN A 190 -2.75 19.59 -5.17
C GLN A 190 -2.67 19.45 -6.69
N THR A 191 -3.30 20.36 -7.42
CA THR A 191 -3.21 20.42 -8.88
C THR A 191 -2.34 21.61 -9.31
N LYS A 192 -1.46 21.37 -10.29
CA LYS A 192 -0.80 22.45 -11.02
C LYS A 192 -1.78 23.01 -12.03
N GLY A 193 -1.78 24.31 -12.27
CA GLY A 193 -2.67 24.94 -13.24
C GLY A 193 -2.63 24.23 -14.60
N GLY A 194 -3.80 24.09 -15.25
CA GLY A 194 -3.95 23.42 -16.55
C GLY A 194 -5.04 22.34 -16.54
N LYS A 195 -5.07 21.55 -17.63
CA LYS A 195 -6.04 20.45 -17.76
C LYS A 195 -5.53 19.22 -16.98
N ILE A 196 -6.37 18.68 -16.12
CA ILE A 196 -6.13 17.39 -15.47
C ILE A 196 -6.19 16.29 -16.54
N GLN A 197 -5.12 15.53 -16.68
CA GLN A 197 -5.04 14.42 -17.61
C GLN A 197 -5.63 13.15 -17.00
N LYS A 198 -5.95 12.15 -17.85
CA LYS A 198 -6.52 10.89 -17.41
C LYS A 198 -5.68 10.15 -16.33
N PRO A 199 -4.33 10.11 -16.39
CA PRO A 199 -3.51 9.54 -15.31
C PRO A 199 -3.69 10.27 -13.97
N ASP A 200 -3.72 11.60 -13.99
CA ASP A 200 -3.90 12.41 -12.77
C ASP A 200 -5.30 12.21 -12.16
N GLY A 201 -6.34 12.08 -13.00
CA GLY A 201 -7.69 11.74 -12.54
C GLY A 201 -7.73 10.40 -11.82
N LYS A 202 -7.06 9.37 -12.36
CA LYS A 202 -6.95 8.06 -11.69
C LYS A 202 -6.22 8.13 -10.35
N LYS A 203 -5.18 8.94 -10.26
CA LYS A 203 -4.39 9.16 -9.05
C LYS A 203 -5.23 9.82 -7.95
N ILE A 204 -6.01 10.84 -8.30
CA ILE A 204 -6.92 11.51 -7.37
C ILE A 204 -8.00 10.55 -6.86
N THR A 205 -8.63 9.77 -7.73
CA THR A 205 -9.69 8.82 -7.34
C THR A 205 -9.20 7.65 -6.49
N LYS A 206 -7.90 7.41 -6.42
CA LYS A 206 -7.34 6.39 -5.52
C LYS A 206 -7.13 6.88 -4.09
N LEU A 207 -7.04 8.21 -3.89
CA LEU A 207 -6.92 8.78 -2.56
C LEU A 207 -8.29 8.99 -1.90
N VAL A 208 -9.32 9.25 -2.71
CA VAL A 208 -10.71 9.50 -2.27
C VAL A 208 -11.49 8.21 -2.20
#